data_6a341c66c9445425803e834ff591639f
#
_entry.id   6a341c66c9445425803e834ff591639f
#
_cell.length_a   1.000
_cell.length_b   1.000
_cell.length_c   1.000
_cell.angle_alpha   90.00
_cell.angle_beta   90.00
_cell.angle_gamma   90.00
#
_symmetry.space_group_name_H-M   'P 1'
#
loop_
_entity.id
_entity.type
_entity.pdbx_description
1 polymer ?
#
loop_
_entity_poly.entity_id
_entity_poly.type
_entity_poly.pdbx_seq_one_letter_code
_entity_poly.pdbx_strand_id
1 'polypeptide(L)'
;KTLNNIINFFDIRRKLRKKNPKIVLQLIPNTMKENDSKSKWINLFNNYIDLDIGDRFNFFELHNFGDGRNYIETRNREIINTCNYPWRTMVILQNGYVTACCLDYNGSIKLGNINSKSILDIWNDHEYTKLRNDFKKLNYSDYKVCQKCDIPVN
;
A
#
# COMPACT_ATOMS: atom_id res chain seq x y z
N LYS A 1 7.90 23.05 -10.42
CA LYS A 1 6.46 23.12 -10.73
C LYS A 1 5.62 22.45 -9.62
N THR A 2 5.83 21.17 -9.30
CA THR A 2 5.04 20.43 -8.29
C THR A 2 5.09 21.08 -6.92
N LEU A 3 6.27 21.42 -6.42
CA LEU A 3 6.45 22.06 -5.12
C LEU A 3 5.64 23.36 -5.02
N ASN A 4 5.75 24.23 -6.03
CA ASN A 4 5.00 25.49 -6.05
C ASN A 4 3.48 25.27 -6.05
N ASN A 5 3.00 24.23 -6.75
CA ASN A 5 1.58 23.91 -6.74
C ASN A 5 1.10 23.47 -5.36
N ILE A 6 1.90 22.68 -4.64
CA ILE A 6 1.59 22.26 -3.27
C ILE A 6 1.52 23.49 -2.34
N ILE A 7 2.52 24.36 -2.40
CA ILE A 7 2.56 25.59 -1.59
C ILE A 7 1.35 26.50 -1.91
N ASN A 8 1.09 26.75 -3.21
CA ASN A 8 -0.07 27.53 -3.63
C ASN A 8 -1.41 26.95 -3.14
N PHE A 9 -1.51 25.62 -3.08
CA PHE A 9 -2.72 24.99 -2.56
C PHE A 9 -2.94 25.27 -1.06
N PHE A 10 -1.87 25.22 -0.24
CA PHE A 10 -1.94 25.63 1.16
C PHE A 10 -2.33 27.11 1.31
N ASP A 11 -1.74 27.98 0.51
CA ASP A 11 -2.02 29.41 0.55
C ASP A 11 -3.46 29.74 0.16
N ILE A 12 -4.00 29.07 -0.88
CA ILE A 12 -5.40 29.22 -1.28
C ILE A 12 -6.33 28.77 -0.16
N ARG A 13 -6.09 27.58 0.43
CA ARG A 13 -6.89 27.06 1.54
C ARG A 13 -6.89 28.03 2.73
N ARG A 14 -5.73 28.60 3.07
CA ARG A 14 -5.56 29.58 4.15
C ARG A 14 -6.32 30.89 3.84
N LYS A 15 -6.16 31.42 2.63
CA LYS A 15 -6.88 32.63 2.18
C LYS A 15 -8.41 32.45 2.23
N LEU A 16 -8.89 31.27 1.86
CA LEU A 16 -10.31 30.95 1.92
C LEU A 16 -10.81 30.60 3.33
N ARG A 17 -9.94 30.59 4.34
CA ARG A 17 -10.22 30.20 5.74
C ARG A 17 -10.91 28.83 5.84
N LYS A 18 -10.51 27.87 4.99
CA LYS A 18 -11.11 26.53 4.94
C LYS A 18 -10.25 25.52 5.69
N LYS A 19 -10.91 24.60 6.42
CA LYS A 19 -10.28 23.47 7.10
C LYS A 19 -10.22 22.21 6.21
N ASN A 20 -10.89 22.24 5.08
CA ASN A 20 -10.94 21.14 4.11
C ASN A 20 -10.50 21.64 2.73
N PRO A 21 -9.96 20.72 1.91
CA PRO A 21 -9.60 19.34 2.25
C PRO A 21 -8.41 19.27 3.23
N LYS A 22 -8.34 18.19 4.01
CA LYS A 22 -7.15 17.84 4.79
C LYS A 22 -6.05 17.41 3.83
N ILE A 23 -4.80 17.74 4.17
CA ILE A 23 -3.66 17.47 3.30
C ILE A 23 -2.77 16.43 3.96
N VAL A 24 -2.44 15.39 3.19
CA VAL A 24 -1.46 14.38 3.58
C VAL A 24 -0.26 14.50 2.66
N LEU A 25 0.86 14.93 3.18
CA LEU A 25 2.12 14.95 2.44
C LEU A 25 2.83 13.62 2.63
N GLN A 26 2.89 12.84 1.55
CA GLN A 26 3.50 11.52 1.56
C GLN A 26 4.88 11.55 0.93
N LEU A 27 5.87 10.99 1.63
CA LEU A 27 7.21 10.77 1.13
C LEU A 27 7.56 9.29 1.18
N ILE A 28 8.12 8.80 0.09
CA ILE A 28 8.77 7.50 0.01
C ILE A 28 10.26 7.78 -0.21
N PRO A 29 11.11 7.64 0.84
CA PRO A 29 12.54 7.89 0.70
C PRO A 29 13.17 6.82 -0.20
N ASN A 30 13.97 7.26 -1.15
CA ASN A 30 14.57 6.39 -2.19
C ASN A 30 15.95 5.83 -1.82
N THR A 31 16.52 6.16 -0.66
CA THR A 31 17.87 5.74 -0.26
C THR A 31 18.03 5.61 1.25
N MET A 32 19.05 4.88 1.68
CA MET A 32 19.43 4.64 3.09
C MET A 32 19.84 5.88 3.90
N LYS A 33 19.91 7.06 3.31
CA LYS A 33 20.09 8.33 4.04
C LYS A 33 18.73 8.92 4.50
N GLU A 34 17.92 8.06 5.06
CA GLU A 34 16.50 8.31 5.35
C GLU A 34 16.24 9.50 6.28
N ASN A 35 17.03 9.64 7.33
CA ASN A 35 16.77 10.68 8.34
C ASN A 35 16.96 12.10 7.78
N ASP A 36 17.96 12.29 6.90
CA ASP A 36 18.21 13.59 6.26
C ASP A 36 17.06 13.96 5.28
N SER A 37 16.55 13.00 4.55
CA SER A 37 15.44 13.23 3.61
C SER A 37 14.12 13.56 4.31
N LYS A 38 13.80 12.85 5.40
CA LYS A 38 12.60 13.11 6.22
C LYS A 38 12.64 14.49 6.85
N SER A 39 13.77 14.83 7.47
CA SER A 39 13.97 16.14 8.13
C SER A 39 13.87 17.30 7.14
N LYS A 40 14.48 17.17 5.98
CA LYS A 40 14.39 18.18 4.92
C LYS A 40 12.95 18.36 4.43
N TRP A 41 12.20 17.25 4.27
CA TRP A 41 10.81 17.28 3.84
C TRP A 41 9.90 17.94 4.89
N ILE A 42 10.08 17.60 6.16
CA ILE A 42 9.35 18.22 7.25
C ILE A 42 9.67 19.73 7.31
N ASN A 43 10.93 20.10 7.29
CA ASN A 43 11.36 21.51 7.38
C ASN A 43 10.79 22.35 6.23
N LEU A 44 10.71 21.76 5.02
CA LEU A 44 10.18 22.44 3.85
C LEU A 44 8.71 22.83 3.99
N PHE A 45 7.91 21.99 4.68
CA PHE A 45 6.46 22.17 4.77
C PHE A 45 5.94 22.47 6.18
N ASN A 46 6.80 22.55 7.18
CA ASN A 46 6.39 22.74 8.57
C ASN A 46 5.54 24.01 8.78
N ASN A 47 5.82 25.08 8.05
CA ASN A 47 5.08 26.34 8.13
C ASN A 47 3.73 26.31 7.36
N TYR A 48 3.46 25.25 6.61
CA TYR A 48 2.25 25.11 5.79
C TYR A 48 1.27 24.09 6.38
N ILE A 49 1.79 23.02 6.97
CA ILE A 49 1.01 21.95 7.60
C ILE A 49 0.31 22.49 8.86
N ASP A 50 -0.96 22.18 8.98
CA ASP A 50 -1.78 22.48 10.16
C ASP A 50 -2.29 21.15 10.76
N LEU A 51 -1.59 20.70 11.82
CA LEU A 51 -1.90 19.43 12.48
C LEU A 51 -3.25 19.46 13.19
N ASP A 52 -3.67 20.66 13.67
CA ASP A 52 -4.92 20.83 14.42
C ASP A 52 -6.16 20.59 13.55
N ILE A 53 -6.06 20.87 12.26
CA ILE A 53 -7.14 20.57 11.32
C ILE A 53 -7.02 19.15 10.69
N GLY A 54 -5.98 18.40 11.05
CA GLY A 54 -5.76 17.02 10.61
C GLY A 54 -4.90 16.86 9.36
N ASP A 55 -4.11 17.87 9.00
CA ASP A 55 -3.02 17.69 8.05
C ASP A 55 -1.95 16.79 8.66
N ARG A 56 -1.21 16.06 7.84
CA ARG A 56 -0.14 15.19 8.34
C ARG A 56 0.93 14.89 7.30
N PHE A 57 2.08 14.48 7.82
CA PHE A 57 3.11 13.80 7.04
C PHE A 57 2.93 12.29 7.13
N ASN A 58 3.10 11.60 6.01
CA ASN A 58 3.20 10.16 5.95
C ASN A 58 4.54 9.76 5.33
N PHE A 59 5.26 8.87 6.00
CA PHE A 59 6.51 8.31 5.50
C PHE A 59 6.33 6.82 5.32
N PHE A 60 6.51 6.36 4.09
CA PHE A 60 6.42 4.95 3.74
C PHE A 60 7.79 4.42 3.39
N GLU A 61 8.06 3.21 3.78
CA GLU A 61 9.22 2.48 3.30
C GLU A 61 8.92 1.90 1.91
N LEU A 62 9.94 1.87 1.05
CA LEU A 62 9.84 1.11 -0.19
C LEU A 62 9.67 -0.37 0.14
N HIS A 63 8.82 -1.04 -0.61
CA HIS A 63 8.64 -2.47 -0.53
C HIS A 63 8.83 -3.11 -1.92
N ASN A 64 9.09 -4.40 -1.96
CA ASN A 64 9.48 -5.11 -3.18
C ASN A 64 8.30 -5.54 -4.06
N PHE A 65 7.07 -5.18 -3.72
CA PHE A 65 5.84 -5.62 -4.40
C PHE A 65 5.68 -7.14 -4.54
N GLY A 66 6.39 -7.92 -3.72
CA GLY A 66 6.35 -9.37 -3.76
C GLY A 66 7.06 -10.02 -4.96
N ASP A 67 7.50 -9.25 -5.95
CA ASP A 67 8.16 -9.77 -7.16
C ASP A 67 9.69 -9.77 -7.10
N GLY A 68 10.24 -9.42 -5.93
CA GLY A 68 11.68 -9.42 -5.69
C GLY A 68 12.41 -8.26 -6.35
N ARG A 69 11.73 -7.17 -6.69
CA ARG A 69 12.38 -5.93 -7.12
C ARG A 69 13.31 -5.43 -6.03
N ASN A 70 14.60 -5.45 -6.30
CA ASN A 70 15.63 -5.02 -5.36
C ASN A 70 15.75 -3.50 -5.37
N TYR A 71 14.76 -2.81 -4.87
CA TYR A 71 14.88 -1.37 -4.61
C TYR A 71 15.68 -1.06 -3.35
N ILE A 72 15.73 -2.03 -2.43
CA ILE A 72 16.50 -2.01 -1.19
C ILE A 72 17.02 -3.43 -0.99
N GLU A 73 18.17 -3.59 -0.33
CA GLU A 73 18.59 -4.91 0.15
C GLU A 73 17.40 -5.56 0.85
N THR A 74 16.89 -6.61 0.22
CA THR A 74 15.67 -7.27 0.66
C THR A 74 15.83 -7.62 2.12
N ARG A 75 14.98 -7.05 2.96
CA ARG A 75 14.86 -7.54 4.33
C ARG A 75 14.52 -9.01 4.21
N ASN A 76 15.48 -9.90 4.49
CA ASN A 76 15.21 -11.32 4.65
C ASN A 76 14.28 -11.45 5.87
N ARG A 77 13.00 -11.24 5.66
CA ARG A 77 12.01 -11.49 6.70
C ARG A 77 11.57 -12.93 6.56
N GLU A 78 11.86 -13.72 7.55
CA GLU A 78 11.13 -14.97 7.75
C GLU A 78 9.65 -14.60 7.88
N ILE A 79 8.79 -15.24 7.09
CA ILE A 79 7.33 -15.07 7.20
C ILE A 79 6.92 -15.82 8.47
N ILE A 80 6.96 -15.13 9.60
CA ILE A 80 6.67 -15.73 10.92
C ILE A 80 5.16 -15.79 11.17
N ASN A 81 4.38 -14.90 10.53
CA ASN A 81 2.95 -14.77 10.77
C ASN A 81 2.14 -14.88 9.48
N THR A 82 0.92 -15.38 9.62
CA THR A 82 -0.04 -15.43 8.52
C THR A 82 -0.37 -14.04 8.01
N CYS A 83 -0.23 -13.81 6.71
CA CYS A 83 -0.72 -12.59 6.07
C CYS A 83 -2.25 -12.52 6.17
N ASN A 84 -2.79 -11.41 6.70
CA ASN A 84 -4.21 -11.24 6.94
C ASN A 84 -5.00 -10.66 5.74
N TYR A 85 -4.34 -10.28 4.67
CA TYR A 85 -5.00 -9.71 3.49
C TYR A 85 -6.11 -10.58 2.91
N PRO A 86 -5.98 -11.93 2.79
CA PRO A 86 -7.05 -12.77 2.25
C PRO A 86 -8.38 -12.75 3.03
N TRP A 87 -8.37 -12.24 4.26
CA TRP A 87 -9.57 -12.09 5.10
C TRP A 87 -10.10 -10.68 5.18
N ARG A 88 -9.37 -9.69 4.65
CA ARG A 88 -9.69 -8.27 4.82
C ARG A 88 -9.84 -7.51 3.52
N THR A 89 -9.24 -8.01 2.42
CA THR A 89 -9.16 -7.28 1.18
C THR A 89 -9.54 -8.13 -0.02
N MET A 90 -10.15 -7.47 -0.99
CA MET A 90 -10.38 -7.96 -2.33
C MET A 90 -9.94 -6.84 -3.28
N VAL A 91 -9.12 -7.16 -4.26
CA VAL A 91 -8.67 -6.22 -5.29
C VAL A 91 -9.23 -6.67 -6.63
N ILE A 92 -9.93 -5.76 -7.30
CA ILE A 92 -10.50 -6.00 -8.63
C ILE A 92 -9.63 -5.26 -9.63
N LEU A 93 -9.08 -5.99 -10.57
CA LEU A 93 -8.27 -5.46 -11.64
C LEU A 93 -9.15 -4.92 -12.78
N GLN A 94 -8.60 -4.08 -13.65
CA GLN A 94 -9.39 -3.45 -14.72
C GLN A 94 -10.08 -4.43 -15.67
N ASN A 95 -9.55 -5.66 -15.80
CA ASN A 95 -10.12 -6.72 -16.63
C ASN A 95 -11.15 -7.60 -15.89
N GLY A 96 -11.55 -7.19 -14.68
CA GLY A 96 -12.50 -7.88 -13.83
C GLY A 96 -11.93 -9.05 -13.02
N TYR A 97 -10.68 -9.45 -13.21
CA TYR A 97 -10.06 -10.45 -12.35
C TYR A 97 -9.89 -9.98 -10.93
N VAL A 98 -10.02 -10.91 -10.00
CA VAL A 98 -9.94 -10.67 -8.55
C VAL A 98 -8.67 -11.29 -8.00
N THR A 99 -7.96 -10.51 -7.17
CA THR A 99 -6.84 -10.95 -6.35
C THR A 99 -7.00 -10.50 -4.90
N ALA A 100 -6.24 -11.05 -3.96
CA ALA A 100 -6.38 -10.76 -2.54
C ALA A 100 -5.56 -9.55 -2.06
N CYS A 101 -4.61 -9.04 -2.86
CA CYS A 101 -3.66 -8.04 -2.41
C CYS A 101 -3.30 -7.04 -3.51
N CYS A 102 -3.19 -5.76 -3.15
CA CYS A 102 -2.79 -4.70 -4.09
C CYS A 102 -1.34 -4.83 -4.58
N LEU A 103 -0.49 -5.61 -3.90
CA LEU A 103 0.87 -5.90 -4.35
C LEU A 103 0.90 -6.89 -5.51
N ASP A 104 -0.14 -7.70 -5.66
CA ASP A 104 -0.33 -8.57 -6.82
C ASP A 104 -0.95 -7.79 -7.98
N TYR A 105 -0.29 -6.70 -8.37
CA TYR A 105 -0.78 -5.77 -9.40
C TYR A 105 -0.93 -6.40 -10.78
N ASN A 106 -0.24 -7.51 -11.04
CA ASN A 106 -0.34 -8.30 -12.28
C ASN A 106 -1.45 -9.36 -12.22
N GLY A 107 -2.10 -9.57 -11.07
CA GLY A 107 -3.13 -10.58 -10.89
C GLY A 107 -2.62 -12.01 -11.09
N SER A 108 -1.45 -12.31 -10.52
CA SER A 108 -0.89 -13.67 -10.57
C SER A 108 -1.72 -14.66 -9.74
N ILE A 109 -2.37 -14.17 -8.68
CA ILE A 109 -3.31 -14.93 -7.84
C ILE A 109 -4.72 -14.68 -8.37
N LYS A 110 -5.26 -15.65 -9.11
CA LYS A 110 -6.59 -15.55 -9.72
C LYS A 110 -7.64 -16.17 -8.81
N LEU A 111 -8.47 -15.34 -8.19
CA LEU A 111 -9.50 -15.77 -7.24
C LEU A 111 -10.92 -15.76 -7.83
N GLY A 112 -11.08 -15.26 -9.04
CA GLY A 112 -12.34 -15.18 -9.76
C GLY A 112 -12.39 -14.01 -10.73
N ASN A 113 -13.56 -13.77 -11.33
CA ASN A 113 -13.80 -12.64 -12.21
C ASN A 113 -15.21 -12.10 -12.00
N ILE A 114 -15.33 -10.79 -11.75
CA ILE A 114 -16.61 -10.12 -11.49
C ILE A 114 -17.53 -10.08 -12.71
N ASN A 115 -17.02 -10.33 -13.90
CA ASN A 115 -17.84 -10.45 -15.11
C ASN A 115 -18.62 -11.77 -15.19
N SER A 116 -18.27 -12.76 -14.33
CA SER A 116 -18.90 -14.09 -14.34
C SER A 116 -19.52 -14.50 -13.01
N LYS A 117 -19.11 -13.87 -11.89
CA LYS A 117 -19.63 -14.18 -10.55
C LYS A 117 -19.80 -12.90 -9.73
N SER A 118 -20.71 -12.92 -8.77
CA SER A 118 -20.85 -11.82 -7.83
C SER A 118 -19.63 -11.72 -6.90
N ILE A 119 -19.39 -10.53 -6.34
CA ILE A 119 -18.30 -10.28 -5.36
C ILE A 119 -18.42 -11.24 -4.16
N LEU A 120 -19.65 -11.47 -3.69
CA LEU A 120 -19.91 -12.33 -2.53
C LEU A 120 -19.63 -13.79 -2.84
N ASP A 121 -20.01 -14.25 -4.05
CA ASP A 121 -19.71 -15.62 -4.49
C ASP A 121 -18.19 -15.84 -4.61
N ILE A 122 -17.47 -14.89 -5.23
CA ILE A 122 -16.01 -14.97 -5.36
C ILE A 122 -15.35 -15.01 -3.97
N TRP A 123 -15.79 -14.16 -3.02
CA TRP A 123 -15.24 -14.09 -1.67
C TRP A 123 -15.37 -15.39 -0.90
N ASN A 124 -16.44 -16.16 -1.16
CA ASN A 124 -16.75 -17.42 -0.49
C ASN A 124 -16.41 -18.65 -1.32
N ASP A 125 -15.86 -18.47 -2.52
CA ASP A 125 -15.56 -19.57 -3.45
C ASP A 125 -14.37 -20.42 -2.98
N HIS A 126 -14.21 -21.54 -3.66
CA HIS A 126 -13.11 -22.50 -3.45
C HIS A 126 -11.74 -21.81 -3.50
N GLU A 127 -11.50 -20.93 -4.47
CA GLU A 127 -10.20 -20.28 -4.66
C GLU A 127 -9.80 -19.40 -3.46
N TYR A 128 -10.72 -18.59 -2.94
CA TYR A 128 -10.46 -17.82 -1.71
C TYR A 128 -10.31 -18.73 -0.48
N THR A 129 -11.11 -19.80 -0.42
CA THR A 129 -11.05 -20.76 0.69
C THR A 129 -9.72 -21.51 0.68
N LYS A 130 -9.26 -21.96 -0.50
CA LYS A 130 -7.94 -22.58 -0.67
C LYS A 130 -6.83 -21.63 -0.23
N LEU A 131 -6.82 -20.40 -0.77
CA LEU A 131 -5.85 -19.37 -0.41
C LEU A 131 -5.76 -19.16 1.11
N ARG A 132 -6.91 -18.97 1.77
CA ARG A 132 -6.98 -18.80 3.22
C ARG A 132 -6.42 -20.00 3.99
N ASN A 133 -6.74 -21.21 3.55
CA ASN A 133 -6.25 -22.43 4.20
C ASN A 133 -4.74 -22.62 4.02
N ASP A 134 -4.20 -22.30 2.85
CA ASP A 134 -2.76 -22.34 2.59
C ASP A 134 -2.03 -21.30 3.46
N PHE A 135 -2.56 -20.09 3.55
CA PHE A 135 -1.98 -19.02 4.36
C PHE A 135 -2.01 -19.33 5.87
N LYS A 136 -3.08 -19.98 6.38
CA LYS A 136 -3.10 -20.47 7.77
C LYS A 136 -1.98 -21.47 8.09
N LYS A 137 -1.55 -22.22 7.08
CA LYS A 137 -0.47 -23.21 7.19
C LYS A 137 0.91 -22.62 6.84
N LEU A 138 0.99 -21.31 6.58
CA LEU A 138 2.19 -20.64 6.08
C LEU A 138 2.72 -21.23 4.77
N ASN A 139 1.84 -21.83 3.97
CA ASN A 139 2.18 -22.41 2.68
C ASN A 139 1.98 -21.39 1.57
N TYR A 140 3.07 -20.84 1.07
CA TYR A 140 3.09 -19.85 -0.02
C TYR A 140 3.63 -20.40 -1.33
N SER A 141 3.80 -21.72 -1.46
CA SER A 141 4.46 -22.37 -2.61
C SER A 141 3.80 -22.03 -3.96
N ASP A 142 2.47 -21.93 -3.98
CA ASP A 142 1.69 -21.63 -5.19
C ASP A 142 1.58 -20.12 -5.46
N TYR A 143 2.04 -19.26 -4.53
CA TYR A 143 1.82 -17.82 -4.56
C TYR A 143 3.15 -17.06 -4.64
N LYS A 144 3.75 -17.03 -5.86
CA LYS A 144 5.09 -16.45 -6.10
C LYS A 144 5.26 -15.03 -5.54
N VAL A 145 4.22 -14.19 -5.67
CA VAL A 145 4.20 -12.81 -5.16
C VAL A 145 4.31 -12.75 -3.63
N CYS A 146 3.88 -13.82 -2.92
CA CYS A 146 3.89 -13.88 -1.46
C CYS A 146 5.19 -14.46 -0.90
N GLN A 147 5.90 -15.29 -1.68
CA GLN A 147 7.13 -15.97 -1.22
C GLN A 147 8.26 -15.00 -0.85
N LYS A 148 8.30 -13.84 -1.49
CA LYS A 148 9.33 -12.79 -1.26
C LYS A 148 8.74 -11.49 -0.76
N CYS A 149 7.50 -11.52 -0.27
CA CYS A 149 6.82 -10.32 0.21
C CYS A 149 7.51 -9.78 1.47
N ASP A 150 7.88 -8.50 1.45
CA ASP A 150 8.58 -7.81 2.53
C ASP A 150 7.64 -6.95 3.40
N ILE A 151 6.33 -7.01 3.18
CA ILE A 151 5.37 -6.27 4.00
C ILE A 151 5.27 -6.90 5.39
N PRO A 152 5.41 -6.08 6.46
CA PRO A 152 5.14 -6.55 7.80
C PRO A 152 3.68 -6.93 7.93
N VAL A 153 3.42 -8.18 8.29
CA VAL A 153 2.08 -8.67 8.60
C VAL A 153 1.90 -8.57 10.11
N ASN A 154 1.00 -7.69 10.52
CA ASN A 154 0.54 -7.57 11.91
C ASN A 154 -0.84 -8.21 12.04
#